data_e4c23722361f94ffb1a69e27057190d3
#
_entry.id   e4c23722361f94ffb1a69e27057190d3
#
_cell.length_a   1.000
_cell.length_b   1.000
_cell.length_c   1.000
_cell.angle_alpha   90.00
_cell.angle_beta   90.00
_cell.angle_gamma   90.00
#
_symmetry.space_group_name_H-M   'P 1'
#
loop_
_entity.id
_entity.type
_entity.pdbx_description
1 polymer ?
#
loop_
_entity_poly.entity_id
_entity_poly.type
_entity_poly.pdbx_seq_one_letter_code
_entity_poly.pdbx_strand_id
1 'polypeptide(L)'
;MAAVSTANAAHYVWGRQCDGWHLLDGDDLSVIEERMPPGSSEVRHRHAHARQFFYVLDGTATLELDGVAHRLDAGQGLHVPPGAAHQMRNDSADELRFLVVSSPRSHGDREVVDG
;
A
#
# COMPACT_ATOMS: atom_id res chain seq x y z
N MET A 1 17.81 9.44 17.95
CA MET A 1 17.09 8.77 16.86
C MET A 1 17.36 9.43 15.53
N ALA A 2 17.69 8.65 14.52
CA ALA A 2 17.88 9.17 13.18
C ALA A 2 16.56 9.25 12.42
N ALA A 3 16.45 10.22 11.53
CA ALA A 3 15.33 10.26 10.58
C ALA A 3 15.40 9.06 9.63
N VAL A 4 14.26 8.55 9.25
CA VAL A 4 14.14 7.42 8.34
C VAL A 4 13.62 7.87 6.97
N SER A 5 14.14 7.23 5.92
CA SER A 5 13.69 7.41 4.54
C SER A 5 13.95 6.14 3.75
N THR A 6 13.62 6.14 2.47
CA THR A 6 13.95 5.02 1.59
C THR A 6 15.45 4.82 1.43
N ALA A 7 16.28 5.80 1.83
CA ALA A 7 17.74 5.69 1.78
C ALA A 7 18.29 4.76 2.87
N ASN A 8 17.60 4.61 3.99
CA ASN A 8 18.09 3.84 5.14
C ASN A 8 17.08 2.85 5.75
N ALA A 9 15.86 2.83 5.28
CA ALA A 9 14.84 1.89 5.76
C ALA A 9 15.09 0.47 5.20
N ALA A 10 14.63 -0.55 5.92
CA ALA A 10 14.67 -1.91 5.43
C ALA A 10 13.84 -2.04 4.16
N HIS A 11 14.45 -2.54 3.10
CA HIS A 11 13.87 -2.64 1.76
C HIS A 11 13.50 -4.07 1.40
N TYR A 12 12.42 -4.23 0.66
CA TYR A 12 12.02 -5.51 0.08
C TYR A 12 11.42 -5.30 -1.32
N VAL A 13 11.47 -6.36 -2.12
CA VAL A 13 10.85 -6.40 -3.45
C VAL A 13 9.60 -7.28 -3.37
N TRP A 14 8.54 -6.85 -4.00
CA TRP A 14 7.30 -7.61 -4.06
C TRP A 14 6.67 -7.51 -5.46
N GLY A 15 5.76 -8.43 -5.76
CA GLY A 15 5.10 -8.46 -7.06
C GLY A 15 6.10 -8.46 -8.22
N ARG A 16 5.74 -7.78 -9.32
CA ARG A 16 6.62 -7.59 -10.46
C ARG A 16 7.38 -6.28 -10.32
N GLN A 17 8.60 -6.36 -9.79
CA GLN A 17 9.52 -5.21 -9.68
C GLN A 17 8.95 -4.04 -8.87
N CYS A 18 8.09 -4.35 -7.92
CA CYS A 18 7.64 -3.36 -6.95
C CYS A 18 8.57 -3.33 -5.75
N ASP A 19 8.68 -2.18 -5.10
CA ASP A 19 9.54 -1.98 -3.94
C ASP A 19 8.72 -1.60 -2.72
N GLY A 20 9.23 -1.96 -1.54
CA GLY A 20 8.70 -1.51 -0.28
C GLY A 20 9.81 -1.18 0.70
N TRP A 21 9.57 -0.20 1.56
CA TRP A 21 10.49 0.23 2.60
C TRP A 21 9.75 0.37 3.92
N HIS A 22 10.22 -0.33 4.94
CA HIS A 22 9.65 -0.25 6.29
C HIS A 22 10.13 1.02 6.99
N LEU A 23 9.30 2.08 6.94
CA LEU A 23 9.63 3.34 7.61
C LEU A 23 9.39 3.25 9.11
N LEU A 24 8.34 2.56 9.52
CA LEU A 24 8.03 2.23 10.91
C LEU A 24 7.47 0.81 10.94
N ASP A 25 8.08 -0.06 11.72
CA ASP A 25 7.69 -1.47 11.80
C ASP A 25 7.35 -1.83 13.25
N GLY A 26 6.22 -1.32 13.73
CA GLY A 26 5.70 -1.60 15.07
C GLY A 26 4.53 -2.56 15.03
N ASP A 27 4.24 -3.23 16.16
CA ASP A 27 3.14 -4.20 16.24
C ASP A 27 1.78 -3.53 16.17
N ASP A 28 1.64 -2.33 16.71
CA ASP A 28 0.40 -1.57 16.76
C ASP A 28 0.25 -0.59 15.61
N LEU A 29 1.35 -0.24 14.96
CA LEU A 29 1.38 0.72 13.86
C LEU A 29 2.54 0.41 12.93
N SER A 30 2.28 0.32 11.64
CA SER A 30 3.32 0.23 10.63
C SER A 30 3.13 1.30 9.56
N VAL A 31 4.24 1.80 9.03
CA VAL A 31 4.25 2.75 7.92
C VAL A 31 5.23 2.24 6.89
N ILE A 32 4.74 1.99 5.69
CA ILE A 32 5.54 1.47 4.58
C ILE A 32 5.41 2.44 3.42
N GLU A 33 6.55 2.82 2.82
CA GLU A 33 6.54 3.48 1.52
C GLU A 33 6.69 2.41 0.45
N GLU A 34 5.87 2.49 -0.60
CA GLU A 34 5.90 1.54 -1.71
C GLU A 34 6.06 2.25 -3.04
N ARG A 35 6.69 1.55 -3.98
CA ARG A 35 6.85 1.99 -5.36
C ARG A 35 6.28 0.91 -6.30
N MET A 36 5.45 1.36 -7.24
CA MET A 36 4.88 0.48 -8.26
C MET A 36 5.20 1.01 -9.65
N PRO A 37 5.91 0.25 -10.49
CA PRO A 37 6.11 0.64 -11.89
C PRO A 37 4.79 0.64 -12.68
N PRO A 38 4.75 1.28 -13.86
CA PRO A 38 3.55 1.26 -14.70
C PRO A 38 3.06 -0.15 -14.98
N GLY A 39 1.76 -0.35 -14.93
CA GLY A 39 1.10 -1.62 -15.24
C GLY A 39 1.17 -2.69 -14.16
N SER A 40 1.73 -2.37 -12.99
CA SER A 40 1.80 -3.32 -11.87
C SER A 40 0.53 -3.29 -11.02
N SER A 41 0.28 -4.39 -10.34
CA SER A 41 -0.84 -4.50 -9.39
C SER A 41 -0.47 -5.48 -8.29
N GLU A 42 -1.08 -5.28 -7.11
CA GLU A 42 -1.00 -6.28 -6.05
C GLU A 42 -2.11 -7.33 -6.23
N VAL A 43 -2.00 -8.44 -5.50
CA VAL A 43 -3.08 -9.42 -5.44
C VAL A 43 -4.21 -8.83 -4.61
N ARG A 44 -5.46 -8.97 -5.08
CA ARG A 44 -6.63 -8.52 -4.33
C ARG A 44 -6.74 -9.27 -3.02
N HIS A 45 -6.86 -8.56 -1.89
CA HIS A 45 -6.83 -9.16 -0.57
C HIS A 45 -7.58 -8.30 0.45
N ARG A 46 -7.72 -8.85 1.66
CA ARG A 46 -8.26 -8.13 2.81
C ARG A 46 -7.45 -8.47 4.06
N HIS A 47 -7.57 -7.63 5.07
CA HIS A 47 -6.99 -7.86 6.40
C HIS A 47 -8.13 -7.96 7.41
N ALA A 48 -8.11 -9.00 8.25
CA ALA A 48 -9.19 -9.22 9.22
C ALA A 48 -9.20 -8.17 10.33
N HIS A 49 -8.02 -7.74 10.76
CA HIS A 49 -7.85 -6.87 11.93
C HIS A 49 -7.28 -5.50 11.60
N ALA A 50 -6.37 -5.42 10.62
CA ALA A 50 -5.68 -4.19 10.30
C ALA A 50 -6.59 -3.21 9.54
N ARG A 51 -6.62 -1.98 10.06
CA ARG A 51 -7.11 -0.82 9.33
C ARG A 51 -5.93 -0.26 8.56
N GLN A 52 -6.15 0.17 7.31
CA GLN A 52 -5.10 0.75 6.49
C GLN A 52 -5.51 2.11 5.96
N PHE A 53 -4.52 2.96 5.73
CA PHE A 53 -4.67 4.22 5.04
C PHE A 53 -3.61 4.31 3.96
N PHE A 54 -4.04 4.48 2.71
CA PHE A 54 -3.16 4.66 1.56
C PHE A 54 -3.09 6.13 1.22
N TYR A 55 -1.88 6.64 1.01
CA TYR A 55 -1.68 8.06 0.69
C TYR A 55 -0.66 8.19 -0.43
N VAL A 56 -1.06 8.78 -1.56
CA VAL A 56 -0.21 8.88 -2.75
C VAL A 56 0.76 10.04 -2.60
N LEU A 57 2.05 9.75 -2.78
CA LEU A 57 3.13 10.73 -2.73
C LEU A 57 3.46 11.28 -4.11
N ASP A 58 3.46 10.41 -5.13
CA ASP A 58 3.85 10.75 -6.49
C ASP A 58 3.16 9.81 -7.46
N GLY A 59 2.67 10.35 -8.57
CA GLY A 59 1.96 9.59 -9.58
C GLY A 59 0.46 9.51 -9.33
N THR A 60 -0.17 8.54 -9.97
CA THR A 60 -1.62 8.29 -9.88
C THR A 60 -1.88 6.83 -9.60
N ALA A 61 -2.62 6.55 -8.54
CA ALA A 61 -3.02 5.21 -8.15
C ALA A 61 -4.46 4.93 -8.53
N THR A 62 -4.77 3.65 -8.76
CA THR A 62 -6.13 3.14 -8.77
C THR A 62 -6.26 2.16 -7.60
N LEU A 63 -7.06 2.51 -6.61
CA LEU A 63 -7.33 1.63 -5.46
C LEU A 63 -8.77 1.14 -5.54
N GLU A 64 -8.93 -0.15 -5.83
CA GLU A 64 -10.23 -0.79 -5.80
C GLU A 64 -10.55 -1.17 -4.36
N LEU A 65 -11.72 -0.76 -3.89
CA LEU A 65 -12.21 -1.03 -2.54
C LEU A 65 -13.64 -1.55 -2.64
N ASP A 66 -13.84 -2.79 -2.22
CA ASP A 66 -15.14 -3.48 -2.27
C ASP A 66 -15.83 -3.38 -3.64
N GLY A 67 -15.06 -3.50 -4.72
CA GLY A 67 -15.57 -3.48 -6.08
C GLY A 67 -15.67 -2.09 -6.72
N VAL A 68 -15.31 -1.03 -6.00
CA VAL A 68 -15.33 0.35 -6.53
C VAL A 68 -13.91 0.85 -6.73
N ALA A 69 -13.58 1.24 -7.96
CA ALA A 69 -12.27 1.78 -8.27
C ALA A 69 -12.20 3.26 -7.91
N HIS A 70 -11.21 3.62 -7.09
CA HIS A 70 -10.95 5.02 -6.71
C HIS A 70 -9.64 5.47 -7.33
N ARG A 71 -9.68 6.58 -8.05
CA ARG A 71 -8.48 7.22 -8.55
C ARG A 71 -7.94 8.16 -7.48
N LEU A 72 -6.65 7.98 -7.14
CA LEU A 72 -5.95 8.81 -6.17
C LEU A 72 -4.77 9.50 -6.85
N ASP A 73 -4.80 10.82 -6.88
CA ASP A 73 -3.67 11.62 -7.35
C ASP A 73 -2.73 11.93 -6.18
N ALA A 74 -1.55 12.45 -6.48
CA ALA A 74 -0.58 12.85 -5.43
C ALA A 74 -1.25 13.79 -4.41
N GLY A 75 -1.05 13.51 -3.12
CA GLY A 75 -1.66 14.26 -2.04
C GLY A 75 -3.05 13.79 -1.65
N GLN A 76 -3.55 12.69 -2.24
CA GLN A 76 -4.86 12.11 -1.89
C GLN A 76 -4.69 10.74 -1.25
N GLY A 77 -5.61 10.39 -0.36
CA GLY A 77 -5.60 9.12 0.32
C GLY A 77 -6.98 8.49 0.47
N LEU A 78 -6.99 7.23 0.88
CA LEU A 78 -8.23 6.47 1.08
C LEU A 78 -8.06 5.53 2.27
N HIS A 79 -9.08 5.52 3.14
CA HIS A 79 -9.16 4.59 4.26
C HIS A 79 -9.70 3.25 3.79
N VAL A 80 -9.01 2.17 4.17
CA VAL A 80 -9.44 0.80 3.96
C VAL A 80 -9.74 0.19 5.32
N PRO A 81 -11.02 0.01 5.69
CA PRO A 81 -11.38 -0.56 6.99
C PRO A 81 -11.03 -2.06 7.06
N PRO A 82 -10.94 -2.62 8.28
CA PRO A 82 -10.77 -4.07 8.44
C PRO A 82 -11.85 -4.85 7.69
N GLY A 83 -11.45 -5.94 7.05
CA GLY A 83 -12.37 -6.83 6.32
C GLY A 83 -12.68 -6.39 4.90
N ALA A 84 -12.39 -5.16 4.52
CA ALA A 84 -12.68 -4.67 3.17
C ALA A 84 -11.67 -5.21 2.16
N ALA A 85 -12.17 -5.88 1.14
CA ALA A 85 -11.34 -6.40 0.04
C ALA A 85 -10.87 -5.24 -0.83
N HIS A 86 -9.60 -5.24 -1.19
CA HIS A 86 -9.02 -4.16 -1.98
C HIS A 86 -7.84 -4.63 -2.82
N GLN A 87 -7.51 -3.80 -3.82
CA GLN A 87 -6.38 -4.01 -4.70
C GLN A 87 -5.81 -2.67 -5.15
N MET A 88 -4.53 -2.45 -4.90
CA MET A 88 -3.81 -1.29 -5.43
C MET A 88 -3.26 -1.63 -6.81
N ARG A 89 -3.44 -0.72 -7.76
CA ARG A 89 -2.94 -0.86 -9.13
C ARG A 89 -2.30 0.44 -9.59
N ASN A 90 -1.30 0.32 -10.44
CA ASN A 90 -0.77 1.44 -11.20
C ASN A 90 -1.16 1.28 -12.67
N ASP A 91 -2.31 1.83 -13.04
CA ASP A 91 -2.82 1.79 -14.40
C ASP A 91 -2.28 2.94 -15.27
N SER A 92 -1.41 3.79 -14.70
CA SER A 92 -0.84 4.94 -15.39
C SER A 92 0.43 4.57 -16.17
N ALA A 93 0.94 5.54 -16.93
CA ALA A 93 2.19 5.40 -17.69
C ALA A 93 3.43 5.79 -16.87
N ASP A 94 3.26 6.26 -15.65
CA ASP A 94 4.32 6.77 -14.79
C ASP A 94 4.49 5.93 -13.53
N GLU A 95 5.63 6.07 -12.87
CA GLU A 95 5.89 5.43 -11.59
C GLU A 95 4.95 5.98 -10.52
N LEU A 96 4.51 5.09 -9.62
CA LEU A 96 3.66 5.43 -8.49
C LEU A 96 4.43 5.23 -7.19
N ARG A 97 4.35 6.20 -6.27
CA ARG A 97 4.84 6.09 -4.89
C ARG A 97 3.75 6.47 -3.92
N PHE A 98 3.61 5.68 -2.87
CA PHE A 98 2.57 5.91 -1.86
C PHE A 98 2.99 5.37 -0.50
N LEU A 99 2.30 5.84 0.54
CA LEU A 99 2.43 5.31 1.89
C LEU A 99 1.28 4.38 2.19
N VAL A 100 1.57 3.31 2.93
CA VAL A 100 0.58 2.44 3.55
C VAL A 100 0.78 2.49 5.05
N VAL A 101 -0.23 3.03 5.74
CA VAL A 101 -0.26 3.06 7.21
C VAL A 101 -1.22 1.97 7.67
N SER A 102 -0.78 1.09 8.55
CA SER A 102 -1.58 -0.02 9.06
C SER A 102 -1.61 -0.02 10.58
N SER A 103 -2.79 -0.24 11.18
CA SER A 103 -2.98 -0.33 12.62
C SER A 103 -4.10 -1.33 12.92
N PRO A 104 -3.79 -2.42 13.66
CA PRO A 104 -2.45 -2.92 13.99
C PRO A 104 -1.69 -3.31 12.73
N ARG A 105 -0.46 -3.77 12.89
CA ARG A 105 0.38 -4.24 11.81
C ARG A 105 -0.36 -5.28 10.94
N SER A 106 -0.29 -5.11 9.60
CA SER A 106 -1.02 -5.99 8.67
C SER A 106 -0.29 -7.29 8.36
N HIS A 107 0.98 -7.41 8.73
CA HIS A 107 1.80 -8.58 8.45
C HIS A 107 1.22 -9.84 9.12
N GLY A 108 0.97 -10.88 8.33
CA GLY A 108 0.37 -12.13 8.82
C GLY A 108 -1.16 -12.10 8.90
N ASP A 109 -1.79 -10.98 8.58
CA ASP A 109 -3.25 -10.76 8.67
C ASP A 109 -3.89 -10.67 7.29
N ARG A 110 -3.25 -11.25 6.29
CA ARG A 110 -3.67 -11.11 4.89
C ARG A 110 -4.44 -12.33 4.41
N GLU A 111 -5.58 -12.10 3.77
CA GLU A 111 -6.38 -13.14 3.13
C GLU A 111 -6.59 -12.74 1.67
N VAL A 112 -6.18 -13.62 0.74
CA VAL A 112 -6.39 -13.41 -0.69
C VAL A 112 -7.88 -13.57 -1.02
N VAL A 113 -8.40 -12.66 -1.82
CA VAL A 113 -9.82 -12.65 -2.21
C VAL A 113 -9.90 -12.86 -3.72
N ASP A 114 -10.54 -13.96 -4.13
CA ASP A 114 -10.78 -14.26 -5.52
C ASP A 114 -12.07 -13.56 -6.01
N GLY A 115 -11.98 -13.01 -7.19
CA GLY A 115 -13.10 -12.38 -7.86
C GLY A 115 -13.48 -11.04 -7.33
#